data_b7cae03690a18afb5ec23f35564886a0
#
_entry.id   b7cae03690a18afb5ec23f35564886a0
#
_cell.length_a   1.000
_cell.length_b   1.000
_cell.length_c   1.000
_cell.angle_alpha   90.00
_cell.angle_beta   90.00
_cell.angle_gamma   90.00
#
_symmetry.space_group_name_H-M   'P 1'
#
loop_
_entity.id
_entity.type
_entity.pdbx_description
1 polymer ?
#
loop_
_entity_poly.entity_id
_entity_poly.type
_entity_poly.pdbx_seq_one_letter_code
_entity_poly.pdbx_strand_id
1 'polypeptide(L)'
;LVGSEMCIRDRMGFVLSAAGASVGLGNIWRFPYLAAKYGGGIFLLIYIALALTFGYTMITAETAIGRMTQKSPVGAYKKFGKSKWLSFGGWINAVIPILIVPYYSVIGGWVIKYLAEYIMGNGEQLAADGYFGGFISNGGSAELCFLAFTALTVAIIFGGVRHGVERVSKFMMPVLVVLSVIITIFSVTRPGALEGVKYFLIPNFSNFSWMTVVSAMGQMFYSLSIAMGILITFGSYMTVSYTHLTLPTT
;
A
#
# COMPACT_ATOMS: atom_id res chain seq x y z
N LEU A 1 -12.15 14.25 -23.21
CA LEU A 1 -11.98 15.41 -22.33
C LEU A 1 -11.53 14.91 -20.95
N VAL A 2 -10.26 14.60 -20.81
CA VAL A 2 -9.61 14.53 -19.50
C VAL A 2 -9.29 15.97 -19.18
N GLY A 3 -10.16 16.61 -18.41
CA GLY A 3 -10.03 18.02 -18.07
C GLY A 3 -8.72 18.28 -17.34
N SER A 4 -8.18 19.47 -17.49
CA SER A 4 -6.98 19.99 -16.82
C SER A 4 -7.01 19.86 -15.28
N GLU A 5 -8.11 19.48 -14.73
CA GLU A 5 -8.36 19.28 -13.29
C GLU A 5 -7.94 17.90 -12.75
N MET A 6 -7.68 16.92 -13.60
CA MET A 6 -7.28 15.58 -13.20
C MET A 6 -5.77 15.32 -13.23
N CYS A 7 -4.96 16.30 -13.61
CA CYS A 7 -3.50 16.15 -13.64
C CYS A 7 -2.89 16.39 -12.26
N ILE A 8 -2.05 15.47 -11.80
CA ILE A 8 -1.18 15.68 -10.64
C ILE A 8 -0.15 16.74 -11.04
N ARG A 9 -0.31 17.96 -10.53
CA ARG A 9 0.44 19.15 -10.96
C ARG A 9 1.81 19.27 -10.31
N ASP A 10 2.04 18.59 -9.20
CA ASP A 10 3.20 18.76 -8.35
C ASP A 10 3.95 17.43 -8.20
N ARG A 11 5.29 17.46 -8.30
CA ARG A 11 6.15 16.29 -8.06
C ARG A 11 5.89 15.69 -6.67
N MET A 12 5.77 16.55 -5.64
CA MET A 12 5.48 16.10 -4.29
C MET A 12 4.11 15.42 -4.18
N GLY A 13 3.10 15.96 -4.87
CA GLY A 13 1.77 15.33 -4.92
C GLY A 13 1.81 13.92 -5.49
N PHE A 14 2.55 13.72 -6.60
CA PHE A 14 2.74 12.38 -7.16
C PHE A 14 3.48 11.44 -6.21
N VAL A 15 4.62 11.87 -5.66
CA VAL A 15 5.42 11.06 -4.73
C VAL A 15 4.61 10.68 -3.50
N LEU A 16 3.90 11.63 -2.89
CA LEU A 16 3.08 11.35 -1.71
C LEU A 16 1.85 10.48 -2.02
N SER A 17 1.26 10.63 -3.19
CA SER A 17 0.15 9.77 -3.61
C SER A 17 0.62 8.35 -3.93
N ALA A 18 1.75 8.20 -4.61
CA ALA A 18 2.37 6.90 -4.88
C ALA A 18 2.86 6.24 -3.58
N ALA A 19 3.48 7.00 -2.68
CA ALA A 19 3.84 6.52 -1.34
C ALA A 19 2.61 6.12 -0.53
N GLY A 20 1.52 6.92 -0.58
CA GLY A 20 0.25 6.60 0.08
C GLY A 20 -0.40 5.32 -0.45
N ALA A 21 -0.26 5.05 -1.74
CA ALA A 21 -0.71 3.79 -2.32
C ALA A 21 0.18 2.59 -1.91
N SER A 22 1.46 2.85 -1.63
CA SER A 22 2.44 1.81 -1.27
C SER A 22 2.50 1.56 0.24
N VAL A 23 2.27 2.59 1.08
CA VAL A 23 2.29 2.48 2.54
C VAL A 23 0.87 2.29 3.05
N GLY A 24 0.49 1.05 3.28
CA GLY A 24 -0.84 0.68 3.75
C GLY A 24 -0.79 -0.35 4.88
N LEU A 25 -1.94 -0.94 5.16
CA LEU A 25 -2.10 -2.01 6.16
C LEU A 25 -1.13 -3.18 5.96
N GLY A 26 -0.74 -3.45 4.72
CA GLY A 26 0.25 -4.47 4.40
C GLY A 26 1.61 -4.25 5.03
N ASN A 27 2.03 -3.00 5.17
CA ASN A 27 3.32 -2.65 5.74
C ASN A 27 3.27 -2.58 7.28
N ILE A 28 2.15 -2.12 7.84
CA ILE A 28 2.01 -1.94 9.28
C ILE A 28 1.64 -3.25 9.99
N TRP A 29 0.81 -4.08 9.35
CA TRP A 29 0.29 -5.29 9.97
C TRP A 29 0.93 -6.58 9.42
N ARG A 30 0.90 -6.76 8.09
CA ARG A 30 1.34 -8.02 7.47
C ARG A 30 2.86 -8.17 7.45
N PHE A 31 3.59 -7.09 7.19
CA PHE A 31 5.04 -7.12 7.08
C PHE A 31 5.71 -7.59 8.39
N PRO A 32 5.41 -7.02 9.58
CA PRO A 32 6.00 -7.47 10.82
C PRO A 32 5.71 -8.95 11.13
N TYR A 33 4.48 -9.39 10.85
CA TYR A 33 4.10 -10.78 11.02
C TYR A 33 4.92 -11.73 10.13
N LEU A 34 5.07 -11.40 8.85
CA LEU A 34 5.86 -12.21 7.93
C LEU A 34 7.35 -12.19 8.28
N ALA A 35 7.88 -11.03 8.66
CA ALA A 35 9.25 -10.92 9.11
C ALA A 35 9.51 -11.79 10.35
N ALA A 36 8.64 -11.75 11.34
CA ALA A 36 8.75 -12.61 12.53
C ALA A 36 8.67 -14.11 12.19
N LYS A 37 7.78 -14.48 11.27
CA LYS A 37 7.54 -15.89 10.90
C LYS A 37 8.65 -16.47 10.02
N TYR A 38 9.25 -15.66 9.14
CA TYR A 38 10.16 -16.13 8.08
C TYR A 38 11.60 -15.68 8.27
N GLY A 39 12.07 -15.57 9.52
CA GLY A 39 13.48 -15.46 9.84
C GLY A 39 14.00 -14.04 10.13
N GLY A 40 13.13 -13.07 10.40
CA GLY A 40 13.52 -11.75 10.87
C GLY A 40 14.45 -11.01 9.91
N GLY A 41 15.70 -10.82 10.33
CA GLY A 41 16.69 -10.06 9.56
C GLY A 41 17.02 -10.62 8.19
N ILE A 42 16.97 -11.95 7.99
CA ILE A 42 17.17 -12.53 6.65
C ILE A 42 15.98 -12.24 5.72
N PHE A 43 14.74 -12.24 6.25
CA PHE A 43 13.58 -11.81 5.50
C PHE A 43 13.71 -10.34 5.08
N LEU A 44 14.12 -9.46 5.99
CA LEU A 44 14.32 -8.04 5.72
C LEU A 44 15.39 -7.81 4.65
N LEU A 45 16.53 -8.52 4.74
CA LEU A 45 17.61 -8.41 3.76
C LEU A 45 17.15 -8.81 2.35
N ILE A 46 16.46 -9.95 2.24
CA ILE A 46 15.92 -10.42 0.96
C ILE A 46 14.87 -9.44 0.43
N TYR A 47 13.98 -8.94 1.29
CA TYR A 47 12.98 -7.96 0.92
C TYR A 47 13.60 -6.68 0.36
N ILE A 48 14.62 -6.12 1.02
CA ILE A 48 15.33 -4.92 0.57
C ILE A 48 16.03 -5.18 -0.78
N ALA A 49 16.73 -6.30 -0.91
CA ALA A 49 17.39 -6.67 -2.16
C ALA A 49 16.39 -6.76 -3.33
N LEU A 50 15.24 -7.41 -3.12
CA LEU A 50 14.18 -7.51 -4.11
C LEU A 50 13.53 -6.15 -4.40
N ALA A 51 13.32 -5.32 -3.38
CA ALA A 51 12.72 -3.99 -3.56
C ALA A 51 13.63 -3.06 -4.39
N LEU A 52 14.94 -3.08 -4.12
CA LEU A 52 15.91 -2.24 -4.83
C LEU A 52 16.20 -2.71 -6.26
N THR A 53 16.11 -3.99 -6.52
CA THR A 53 16.36 -4.55 -7.87
C THR A 53 15.07 -4.65 -8.66
N PHE A 54 14.26 -5.62 -8.34
CA PHE A 54 13.04 -5.94 -9.08
C PHE A 54 11.93 -4.89 -8.85
N GLY A 55 11.74 -4.47 -7.60
CA GLY A 55 10.71 -3.48 -7.23
C GLY A 55 10.93 -2.14 -7.94
N TYR A 56 12.15 -1.61 -7.89
CA TYR A 56 12.50 -0.35 -8.58
C TYR A 56 12.24 -0.43 -10.09
N THR A 57 12.67 -1.52 -10.73
CA THR A 57 12.48 -1.73 -12.16
C THR A 57 11.00 -1.78 -12.54
N MET A 58 10.20 -2.50 -11.77
CA MET A 58 8.75 -2.63 -12.01
C MET A 58 8.00 -1.32 -11.79
N ILE A 59 8.29 -0.59 -10.71
CA ILE A 59 7.69 0.74 -10.45
C ILE A 59 7.97 1.69 -11.62
N THR A 60 9.23 1.72 -12.08
CA THR A 60 9.64 2.56 -13.20
C THR A 60 8.91 2.18 -14.49
N ALA A 61 8.85 0.88 -14.79
CA ALA A 61 8.17 0.36 -15.98
C ALA A 61 6.66 0.67 -15.98
N GLU A 62 5.96 0.38 -14.88
CA GLU A 62 4.51 0.64 -14.78
C GLU A 62 4.19 2.13 -14.87
N THR A 63 4.97 2.97 -14.17
CA THR A 63 4.80 4.42 -14.24
C THR A 63 5.06 4.95 -15.66
N ALA A 64 6.09 4.45 -16.34
CA ALA A 64 6.40 4.82 -17.72
C ALA A 64 5.27 4.40 -18.67
N ILE A 65 4.74 3.18 -18.55
CA ILE A 65 3.59 2.69 -19.32
C ILE A 65 2.39 3.63 -19.14
N GLY A 66 2.08 4.01 -17.91
CA GLY A 66 1.01 4.95 -17.62
C GLY A 66 1.21 6.30 -18.30
N ARG A 67 2.39 6.88 -18.18
CA ARG A 67 2.76 8.19 -18.78
C ARG A 67 2.71 8.17 -20.29
N MET A 68 3.25 7.12 -20.92
CA MET A 68 3.29 6.99 -22.38
C MET A 68 1.91 6.80 -23.00
N THR A 69 1.04 6.11 -22.30
CA THR A 69 -0.28 5.73 -22.83
C THR A 69 -1.38 6.71 -22.45
N GLN A 70 -1.28 7.33 -21.28
CA GLN A 70 -2.31 8.18 -20.67
C GLN A 70 -3.69 7.48 -20.63
N LYS A 71 -3.68 6.18 -20.36
CA LYS A 71 -4.87 5.33 -20.32
C LYS A 71 -4.89 4.50 -19.04
N SER A 72 -6.08 3.98 -18.73
CA SER A 72 -6.24 2.95 -17.70
C SER A 72 -5.38 1.71 -18.02
N PRO A 73 -5.06 0.86 -17.04
CA PRO A 73 -4.24 -0.34 -17.28
C PRO A 73 -4.69 -1.17 -18.48
N VAL A 74 -5.99 -1.46 -18.58
CA VAL A 74 -6.56 -2.21 -19.73
C VAL A 74 -6.33 -1.48 -21.05
N GLY A 75 -6.52 -0.16 -21.07
CA GLY A 75 -6.30 0.68 -22.25
C GLY A 75 -4.83 0.80 -22.62
N ALA A 76 -3.94 0.85 -21.63
CA ALA A 76 -2.50 0.91 -21.81
C ALA A 76 -1.96 -0.34 -22.52
N TYR A 77 -2.30 -1.51 -22.01
CA TYR A 77 -1.88 -2.78 -22.63
C TYR A 77 -2.42 -2.96 -24.05
N LYS A 78 -3.67 -2.54 -24.31
CA LYS A 78 -4.24 -2.57 -25.68
C LYS A 78 -3.52 -1.65 -26.67
N LYS A 79 -2.93 -0.55 -26.17
CA LYS A 79 -2.18 0.40 -27.03
C LYS A 79 -0.84 -0.18 -27.50
N PHE A 80 -0.20 -1.04 -26.70
CA PHE A 80 1.09 -1.67 -27.07
C PHE A 80 0.94 -2.82 -28.08
N GLY A 81 -0.22 -3.41 -28.24
CA GLY A 81 -0.41 -4.44 -29.25
C GLY A 81 -1.83 -4.99 -29.31
N LYS A 82 -2.16 -5.60 -30.45
CA LYS A 82 -3.46 -6.22 -30.70
C LYS A 82 -3.56 -7.65 -30.14
N SER A 83 -2.53 -8.14 -29.45
CA SER A 83 -2.51 -9.50 -28.91
C SER A 83 -3.55 -9.65 -27.79
N LYS A 84 -4.30 -10.76 -27.84
CA LYS A 84 -5.25 -11.13 -26.78
C LYS A 84 -4.57 -11.31 -25.41
N TRP A 85 -3.32 -11.78 -25.40
CA TRP A 85 -2.53 -11.97 -24.18
C TRP A 85 -2.21 -10.64 -23.48
N LEU A 86 -1.87 -9.60 -24.24
CA LEU A 86 -1.67 -8.27 -23.69
C LEU A 86 -2.96 -7.71 -23.07
N SER A 87 -4.08 -7.87 -23.78
CA SER A 87 -5.39 -7.47 -23.24
C SER A 87 -5.73 -8.22 -21.96
N PHE A 88 -5.44 -9.52 -21.89
CA PHE A 88 -5.64 -10.34 -20.69
C PHE A 88 -4.81 -9.84 -19.52
N GLY A 89 -3.51 -9.53 -19.72
CA GLY A 89 -2.66 -8.92 -18.69
C GLY A 89 -3.23 -7.60 -18.16
N GLY A 90 -3.77 -6.75 -19.04
CA GLY A 90 -4.44 -5.52 -18.64
C GLY A 90 -5.68 -5.76 -17.77
N TRP A 91 -6.47 -6.79 -18.09
CA TRP A 91 -7.63 -7.18 -17.28
C TRP A 91 -7.25 -7.74 -15.92
N ILE A 92 -6.17 -8.55 -15.82
CA ILE A 92 -5.65 -9.01 -14.52
C ILE A 92 -5.33 -7.82 -13.63
N ASN A 93 -4.60 -6.81 -14.16
CA ASN A 93 -4.28 -5.59 -13.42
C ASN A 93 -5.51 -4.81 -12.95
N ALA A 94 -6.64 -4.91 -13.65
CA ALA A 94 -7.89 -4.26 -13.25
C ALA A 94 -8.67 -5.08 -12.21
N VAL A 95 -8.65 -6.41 -12.31
CA VAL A 95 -9.41 -7.31 -11.42
C VAL A 95 -8.78 -7.37 -10.03
N ILE A 96 -7.45 -7.34 -9.92
CA ILE A 96 -6.75 -7.43 -8.63
C ILE A 96 -7.23 -6.36 -7.64
N PRO A 97 -7.26 -5.05 -7.96
CA PRO A 97 -7.80 -4.04 -7.06
C PRO A 97 -9.27 -4.26 -6.68
N ILE A 98 -10.09 -4.73 -7.62
CA ILE A 98 -11.51 -5.02 -7.36
C ILE A 98 -11.67 -6.08 -6.27
N LEU A 99 -10.80 -7.09 -6.24
CA LEU A 99 -10.81 -8.13 -5.20
C LEU A 99 -10.21 -7.64 -3.88
N ILE A 100 -9.25 -6.72 -3.92
CA ILE A 100 -8.58 -6.20 -2.75
C ILE A 100 -9.43 -5.17 -1.99
N VAL A 101 -10.18 -4.32 -2.68
CA VAL A 101 -10.97 -3.23 -2.06
C VAL A 101 -11.94 -3.72 -0.98
N PRO A 102 -12.76 -4.77 -1.18
CA PRO A 102 -13.63 -5.28 -0.12
C PRO A 102 -12.86 -5.73 1.13
N TYR A 103 -11.76 -6.47 0.93
CA TYR A 103 -10.89 -6.92 2.02
C TYR A 103 -10.32 -5.73 2.83
N TYR A 104 -9.81 -4.72 2.16
CA TYR A 104 -9.32 -3.50 2.82
C TYR A 104 -10.41 -2.73 3.55
N SER A 105 -11.61 -2.68 2.97
CA SER A 105 -12.74 -2.00 3.60
C SER A 105 -13.20 -2.68 4.88
N VAL A 106 -13.17 -4.02 4.92
CA VAL A 106 -13.46 -4.78 6.15
C VAL A 106 -12.44 -4.46 7.24
N ILE A 107 -11.14 -4.55 6.92
CA ILE A 107 -10.09 -4.25 7.90
C ILE A 107 -10.12 -2.77 8.30
N GLY A 108 -10.40 -1.87 7.37
CA GLY A 108 -10.60 -0.45 7.65
C GLY A 108 -11.75 -0.22 8.65
N GLY A 109 -12.83 -0.97 8.52
CA GLY A 109 -13.93 -0.99 9.48
C GLY A 109 -13.47 -1.43 10.89
N TRP A 110 -12.64 -2.47 10.99
CA TRP A 110 -12.07 -2.88 12.27
C TRP A 110 -11.22 -1.77 12.91
N VAL A 111 -10.41 -1.09 12.10
CA VAL A 111 -9.59 0.04 12.58
C VAL A 111 -10.48 1.17 13.11
N ILE A 112 -11.57 1.50 12.42
CA ILE A 112 -12.54 2.50 12.90
C ILE A 112 -13.14 2.08 14.24
N LYS A 113 -13.51 0.82 14.41
CA LYS A 113 -14.05 0.30 15.69
C LYS A 113 -13.05 0.48 16.82
N TYR A 114 -11.81 0.04 16.62
CA TYR A 114 -10.76 0.18 17.63
C TYR A 114 -10.47 1.65 17.96
N LEU A 115 -10.41 2.51 16.95
CA LEU A 115 -10.21 3.95 17.14
C LEU A 115 -11.34 4.56 17.98
N ALA A 116 -12.59 4.23 17.66
CA ALA A 116 -13.75 4.72 18.42
C ALA A 116 -13.69 4.28 19.89
N GLU A 117 -13.38 3.03 20.15
CA GLU A 117 -13.25 2.51 21.52
C GLU A 117 -12.10 3.17 22.30
N TYR A 118 -10.96 3.42 21.66
CA TYR A 118 -9.87 4.16 22.29
C TYR A 118 -10.28 5.60 22.65
N ILE A 119 -11.00 6.28 21.76
CA ILE A 119 -11.49 7.64 22.02
C ILE A 119 -12.51 7.64 23.16
N MET A 120 -13.32 6.59 23.30
CA MET A 120 -14.30 6.45 24.39
C MET A 120 -13.64 6.01 25.72
N GLY A 121 -12.35 5.77 25.75
CA GLY A 121 -11.63 5.37 26.96
C GLY A 121 -11.71 3.87 27.30
N ASN A 122 -12.22 3.03 26.41
CA ASN A 122 -12.41 1.59 26.62
C ASN A 122 -11.15 0.75 26.31
N GLY A 123 -9.95 1.35 26.44
CA GLY A 123 -8.68 0.70 26.07
C GLY A 123 -8.41 -0.62 26.77
N GLU A 124 -8.81 -0.76 28.03
CA GLU A 124 -8.66 -2.01 28.81
C GLU A 124 -9.52 -3.15 28.24
N GLN A 125 -10.72 -2.83 27.78
CA GLN A 125 -11.62 -3.83 27.18
C GLN A 125 -11.08 -4.33 25.85
N LEU A 126 -10.40 -3.48 25.08
CA LEU A 126 -9.77 -3.86 23.81
C LEU A 126 -8.61 -4.86 23.98
N ALA A 127 -7.96 -4.84 25.15
CA ALA A 127 -6.87 -5.75 25.49
C ALA A 127 -7.39 -7.10 26.03
N ALA A 128 -8.70 -7.25 26.28
CA ALA A 128 -9.26 -8.48 26.80
C ALA A 128 -9.22 -9.60 25.75
N ASP A 129 -8.87 -10.80 26.19
CA ASP A 129 -8.89 -11.99 25.36
C ASP A 129 -10.29 -12.23 24.78
N GLY A 130 -10.38 -12.40 23.46
CA GLY A 130 -11.63 -12.67 22.77
C GLY A 130 -12.45 -11.44 22.34
N TYR A 131 -12.06 -10.22 22.71
CA TYR A 131 -12.76 -9.00 22.27
C TYR A 131 -12.89 -8.92 20.75
N PHE A 132 -11.79 -9.13 20.04
CA PHE A 132 -11.79 -9.13 18.57
C PHE A 132 -12.69 -10.21 17.99
N GLY A 133 -12.62 -11.44 18.54
CA GLY A 133 -13.49 -12.55 18.14
C GLY A 133 -14.97 -12.24 18.35
N GLY A 134 -15.33 -11.64 19.48
CA GLY A 134 -16.69 -11.19 19.77
C GLY A 134 -17.18 -10.11 18.81
N PHE A 135 -16.30 -9.15 18.47
CA PHE A 135 -16.63 -8.09 17.53
C PHE A 135 -16.89 -8.62 16.11
N ILE A 136 -16.01 -9.46 15.57
CA ILE A 136 -16.18 -10.01 14.20
C ILE A 136 -17.35 -10.99 14.10
N SER A 137 -17.73 -11.62 15.20
CA SER A 137 -18.92 -12.50 15.27
C SER A 137 -20.22 -11.72 15.35
N ASN A 138 -20.17 -10.45 15.74
CA ASN A 138 -21.33 -9.55 15.73
C ASN A 138 -21.45 -8.89 14.36
N GLY A 139 -22.17 -9.55 13.43
CA GLY A 139 -22.32 -9.09 12.06
C GLY A 139 -22.80 -7.64 11.94
N GLY A 140 -23.78 -7.22 12.74
CA GLY A 140 -24.32 -5.85 12.65
C GLY A 140 -23.29 -4.76 13.02
N SER A 141 -22.49 -4.98 14.07
CA SER A 141 -21.44 -4.03 14.47
C SER A 141 -20.30 -3.98 13.45
N ALA A 142 -19.88 -5.15 12.95
CA ALA A 142 -18.82 -5.25 11.95
C ALA A 142 -19.25 -4.60 10.62
N GLU A 143 -20.49 -4.82 10.19
CA GLU A 143 -21.06 -4.26 8.96
C GLU A 143 -21.20 -2.73 9.05
N LEU A 144 -21.66 -2.20 10.18
CA LEU A 144 -21.75 -0.74 10.39
C LEU A 144 -20.38 -0.08 10.24
N CYS A 145 -19.34 -0.65 10.85
CA CYS A 145 -17.99 -0.13 10.76
C CYS A 145 -17.43 -0.24 9.33
N PHE A 146 -17.71 -1.33 8.62
CA PHE A 146 -17.38 -1.51 7.21
C PHE A 146 -18.05 -0.44 6.34
N LEU A 147 -19.34 -0.18 6.54
CA LEU A 147 -20.07 0.85 5.80
C LEU A 147 -19.54 2.25 6.11
N ALA A 148 -19.21 2.54 7.36
CA ALA A 148 -18.62 3.83 7.76
C ALA A 148 -17.27 4.06 7.04
N PHE A 149 -16.39 3.07 7.02
CA PHE A 149 -15.11 3.16 6.28
C PHE A 149 -15.30 3.31 4.79
N THR A 150 -16.22 2.53 4.23
CA THR A 150 -16.53 2.58 2.80
C THR A 150 -17.11 3.94 2.41
N ALA A 151 -18.04 4.50 3.19
CA ALA A 151 -18.61 5.81 2.96
C ALA A 151 -17.53 6.92 3.00
N LEU A 152 -16.62 6.86 3.98
CA LEU A 152 -15.49 7.80 4.06
C LEU A 152 -14.59 7.71 2.82
N THR A 153 -14.26 6.48 2.40
CA THR A 153 -13.43 6.24 1.20
C THR A 153 -14.12 6.77 -0.06
N VAL A 154 -15.40 6.48 -0.22
CA VAL A 154 -16.21 6.96 -1.35
C VAL A 154 -16.28 8.50 -1.36
N ALA A 155 -16.47 9.13 -0.21
CA ALA A 155 -16.49 10.60 -0.11
C ALA A 155 -15.15 11.23 -0.58
N ILE A 156 -14.02 10.62 -0.23
CA ILE A 156 -12.69 11.06 -0.69
C ILE A 156 -12.56 10.91 -2.21
N ILE A 157 -13.01 9.76 -2.76
CA ILE A 157 -12.94 9.48 -4.19
C ILE A 157 -13.82 10.43 -5.00
N PHE A 158 -15.01 10.79 -4.50
CA PHE A 158 -15.88 11.79 -5.15
C PHE A 158 -15.24 13.18 -5.25
N GLY A 159 -14.30 13.52 -4.36
CA GLY A 159 -13.48 14.73 -4.48
C GLY A 159 -12.50 14.70 -5.67
N GLY A 160 -12.41 13.56 -6.41
CA GLY A 160 -11.51 13.36 -7.52
C GLY A 160 -10.04 13.15 -7.10
N VAL A 161 -9.17 12.99 -8.09
CA VAL A 161 -7.75 12.70 -7.84
C VAL A 161 -7.04 13.85 -7.15
N ARG A 162 -7.27 15.09 -7.61
CA ARG A 162 -6.54 16.28 -7.14
C ARG A 162 -7.05 16.79 -5.79
N HIS A 163 -8.36 16.99 -5.64
CA HIS A 163 -8.94 17.56 -4.43
C HIS A 163 -9.28 16.51 -3.36
N GLY A 164 -9.51 15.26 -3.78
CA GLY A 164 -9.73 14.13 -2.89
C GLY A 164 -8.42 13.42 -2.55
N VAL A 165 -7.98 12.52 -3.40
CA VAL A 165 -6.88 11.58 -3.12
C VAL A 165 -5.56 12.30 -2.84
N GLU A 166 -5.13 13.23 -3.72
CA GLU A 166 -3.85 13.93 -3.58
C GLU A 166 -3.82 14.81 -2.32
N ARG A 167 -4.90 15.53 -2.04
CA ARG A 167 -4.98 16.41 -0.86
C ARG A 167 -4.96 15.63 0.44
N VAL A 168 -5.73 14.54 0.50
CA VAL A 168 -5.76 13.66 1.67
C VAL A 168 -4.40 13.00 1.88
N SER A 169 -3.76 12.48 0.82
CA SER A 169 -2.43 11.88 0.89
C SER A 169 -1.37 12.87 1.36
N LYS A 170 -1.39 14.10 0.89
CA LYS A 170 -0.45 15.16 1.34
C LYS A 170 -0.53 15.44 2.84
N PHE A 171 -1.70 15.29 3.43
CA PHE A 171 -1.90 15.47 4.88
C PHE A 171 -1.62 14.19 5.66
N MET A 172 -2.17 13.07 5.21
CA MET A 172 -2.12 11.80 5.94
C MET A 172 -0.72 11.18 5.97
N MET A 173 0.06 11.30 4.88
CA MET A 173 1.38 10.68 4.79
C MET A 173 2.39 11.24 5.81
N PRO A 174 2.57 12.57 5.96
CA PRO A 174 3.40 13.10 7.04
C PRO A 174 2.93 12.69 8.43
N VAL A 175 1.61 12.69 8.68
CA VAL A 175 1.06 12.25 9.98
C VAL A 175 1.41 10.79 10.24
N LEU A 176 1.25 9.91 9.24
CA LEU A 176 1.59 8.50 9.34
C LEU A 176 3.08 8.28 9.63
N VAL A 177 3.97 9.03 8.97
CA VAL A 177 5.42 8.95 9.21
C VAL A 177 5.75 9.38 10.64
N VAL A 178 5.20 10.50 11.12
CA VAL A 178 5.43 10.97 12.49
C VAL A 178 4.93 9.95 13.52
N LEU A 179 3.71 9.43 13.33
CA LEU A 179 3.16 8.40 14.23
C LEU A 179 4.01 7.12 14.21
N SER A 180 4.49 6.70 13.04
CA SER A 180 5.35 5.52 12.92
C SER A 180 6.67 5.70 13.68
N VAL A 181 7.27 6.89 13.61
CA VAL A 181 8.49 7.23 14.38
C VAL A 181 8.22 7.20 15.88
N ILE A 182 7.12 7.81 16.33
CA ILE A 182 6.74 7.83 17.76
C ILE A 182 6.55 6.40 18.27
N ILE A 183 5.79 5.57 17.54
CA ILE A 183 5.53 4.16 17.91
C ILE A 183 6.85 3.37 17.93
N THR A 184 7.74 3.59 16.97
CA THR A 184 9.03 2.92 16.89
C THR A 184 9.90 3.26 18.12
N ILE A 185 10.02 4.56 18.46
CA ILE A 185 10.78 5.00 19.64
C ILE A 185 10.17 4.38 20.90
N PHE A 186 8.84 4.45 21.05
CA PHE A 186 8.14 3.88 22.19
C PHE A 186 8.38 2.37 22.30
N SER A 187 8.33 1.63 21.20
CA SER A 187 8.50 0.18 21.18
C SER A 187 9.92 -0.23 21.54
N VAL A 188 10.93 0.46 20.99
CA VAL A 188 12.36 0.16 21.23
C VAL A 188 12.80 0.48 22.65
N THR A 189 12.15 1.42 23.33
CA THR A 189 12.46 1.80 24.70
C THR A 189 11.87 0.85 25.76
N ARG A 190 11.08 -0.15 25.36
CA ARG A 190 10.50 -1.12 26.32
C ARG A 190 11.53 -2.15 26.79
N PRO A 191 11.43 -2.61 28.06
CA PRO A 191 12.27 -3.70 28.55
C PRO A 191 12.16 -4.95 27.66
N GLY A 192 13.30 -5.53 27.27
CA GLY A 192 13.35 -6.71 26.39
C GLY A 192 13.22 -6.42 24.90
N ALA A 193 12.93 -5.19 24.46
CA ALA A 193 12.75 -4.85 23.05
C ALA A 193 14.04 -5.06 22.22
N LEU A 194 15.21 -4.95 22.82
CA LEU A 194 16.50 -5.12 22.14
C LEU A 194 16.67 -6.50 21.50
N GLU A 195 16.12 -7.54 22.09
CA GLU A 195 16.16 -8.89 21.49
C GLU A 195 15.33 -8.97 20.21
N GLY A 196 14.14 -8.36 20.22
CA GLY A 196 13.32 -8.23 19.04
C GLY A 196 13.99 -7.39 17.94
N VAL A 197 14.62 -6.29 18.30
CA VAL A 197 15.37 -5.43 17.37
C VAL A 197 16.56 -6.20 16.76
N LYS A 198 17.31 -6.94 17.57
CA LYS A 198 18.40 -7.81 17.09
C LYS A 198 17.88 -8.88 16.13
N TYR A 199 16.81 -9.56 16.49
CA TYR A 199 16.19 -10.56 15.62
C TYR A 199 15.75 -9.99 14.26
N PHE A 200 15.23 -8.76 14.25
CA PHE A 200 14.71 -8.11 13.06
C PHE A 200 15.83 -7.49 12.18
N LEU A 201 16.93 -7.01 12.78
CA LEU A 201 17.99 -6.31 12.03
C LEU A 201 19.16 -7.22 11.69
N ILE A 202 19.47 -8.23 12.51
CA ILE A 202 20.63 -9.11 12.29
C ILE A 202 20.20 -10.31 11.45
N PRO A 203 20.69 -10.43 10.20
CA PRO A 203 20.35 -11.56 9.36
C PRO A 203 21.00 -12.85 9.89
N ASN A 204 20.17 -13.81 10.27
CA ASN A 204 20.61 -15.13 10.65
C ASN A 204 20.33 -16.11 9.50
N PHE A 205 21.39 -16.54 8.82
CA PHE A 205 21.28 -17.42 7.66
C PHE A 205 20.81 -18.84 8.02
N SER A 206 20.89 -19.25 9.28
CA SER A 206 20.31 -20.53 9.70
C SER A 206 18.77 -20.57 9.62
N ASN A 207 18.13 -19.40 9.64
CA ASN A 207 16.68 -19.25 9.49
C ASN A 207 16.25 -19.10 8.03
N PHE A 208 17.18 -19.26 7.07
CA PHE A 208 16.87 -19.16 5.65
C PHE A 208 16.01 -20.33 5.18
N SER A 209 14.98 -20.01 4.42
CA SER A 209 14.13 -20.98 3.73
C SER A 209 13.73 -20.43 2.36
N TRP A 210 13.47 -21.30 1.40
CA TRP A 210 12.86 -20.88 0.13
C TRP A 210 11.52 -20.16 0.34
N MET A 211 10.78 -20.51 1.37
CA MET A 211 9.55 -19.83 1.74
C MET A 211 9.82 -18.40 2.20
N THR A 212 10.99 -18.09 2.77
CA THR A 212 11.41 -16.72 3.10
C THR A 212 11.50 -15.87 1.83
N VAL A 213 12.10 -16.40 0.75
CA VAL A 213 12.22 -15.69 -0.53
C VAL A 213 10.84 -15.45 -1.15
N VAL A 214 10.01 -16.50 -1.23
CA VAL A 214 8.67 -16.42 -1.80
C VAL A 214 7.80 -15.43 -1.02
N SER A 215 7.86 -15.48 0.32
CA SER A 215 7.10 -14.58 1.19
C SER A 215 7.58 -13.14 1.09
N ALA A 216 8.90 -12.91 1.02
CA ALA A 216 9.49 -11.58 0.83
C ALA A 216 9.11 -11.00 -0.54
N MET A 217 9.14 -11.81 -1.60
CA MET A 217 8.71 -11.40 -2.93
C MET A 217 7.23 -11.05 -2.96
N GLY A 218 6.36 -11.91 -2.41
CA GLY A 218 4.93 -11.64 -2.32
C GLY A 218 4.62 -10.39 -1.51
N GLN A 219 5.35 -10.16 -0.41
CA GLN A 219 5.23 -8.95 0.39
C GLN A 219 5.71 -7.71 -0.37
N MET A 220 6.78 -7.81 -1.16
CA MET A 220 7.28 -6.71 -1.98
C MET A 220 6.24 -6.29 -3.03
N PHE A 221 5.66 -7.23 -3.77
CA PHE A 221 4.58 -6.94 -4.72
C PHE A 221 3.41 -6.21 -4.05
N TYR A 222 3.01 -6.69 -2.90
CA TYR A 222 1.91 -6.13 -2.13
C TYR A 222 2.23 -4.74 -1.57
N SER A 223 3.42 -4.56 -0.97
CA SER A 223 3.84 -3.28 -0.38
C SER A 223 4.08 -2.19 -1.42
N LEU A 224 4.63 -2.54 -2.58
CA LEU A 224 4.92 -1.57 -3.64
C LEU A 224 3.75 -1.41 -4.63
N SER A 225 2.62 -2.08 -4.39
CA SER A 225 1.44 -2.06 -5.25
C SER A 225 1.73 -2.40 -6.73
N ILE A 226 2.70 -3.30 -6.95
CA ILE A 226 3.14 -3.74 -8.27
C ILE A 226 2.11 -4.73 -8.85
N ALA A 227 1.91 -4.71 -10.14
CA ALA A 227 0.97 -5.53 -10.90
C ALA A 227 -0.51 -5.32 -10.53
N MET A 228 -0.83 -4.21 -9.87
CA MET A 228 -2.20 -3.83 -9.49
C MET A 228 -2.77 -2.71 -10.38
N GLY A 229 -2.02 -2.25 -11.36
CA GLY A 229 -2.41 -1.15 -12.26
C GLY A 229 -2.48 0.22 -11.59
N ILE A 230 -2.16 0.33 -10.29
CA ILE A 230 -2.21 1.58 -9.51
C ILE A 230 -1.15 2.55 -10.04
N LEU A 231 0.10 2.09 -10.21
CA LEU A 231 1.20 2.91 -10.71
C LEU A 231 1.01 3.32 -12.18
N ILE A 232 0.41 2.45 -13.00
CA ILE A 232 0.01 2.79 -14.37
C ILE A 232 -1.03 3.90 -14.34
N THR A 233 -2.02 3.81 -13.46
CA THR A 233 -3.06 4.82 -13.30
C THR A 233 -2.48 6.15 -12.83
N PHE A 234 -1.67 6.18 -11.77
CA PHE A 234 -1.00 7.41 -11.33
C PHE A 234 -0.08 7.99 -12.40
N GLY A 235 0.68 7.13 -13.10
CA GLY A 235 1.51 7.56 -14.23
C GLY A 235 0.70 8.23 -15.33
N SER A 236 -0.52 7.75 -15.60
CA SER A 236 -1.39 8.33 -16.65
C SER A 236 -1.89 9.75 -16.32
N TYR A 237 -1.88 10.15 -15.06
CA TYR A 237 -2.24 11.50 -14.61
C TYR A 237 -1.05 12.48 -14.55
N MET A 238 0.18 12.01 -14.82
CA MET A 238 1.35 12.90 -14.85
C MET A 238 1.34 13.77 -16.11
N THR A 239 1.61 15.07 -15.94
CA THR A 239 1.71 16.00 -17.06
C THR A 239 2.96 15.73 -17.91
N VAL A 240 2.87 16.00 -19.20
CA VAL A 240 3.96 15.81 -20.21
C VAL A 240 5.21 16.62 -19.85
N SER A 241 5.07 17.74 -19.11
CA SER A 241 6.18 18.61 -18.71
C SER A 241 7.31 17.90 -17.95
N TYR A 242 7.06 16.73 -17.37
CA TYR A 242 8.07 15.92 -16.68
C TYR A 242 8.77 14.89 -17.59
N THR A 243 8.38 14.78 -18.86
CA THR A 243 8.96 13.82 -19.80
C THR A 243 10.36 14.20 -20.25
N HIS A 244 10.72 15.48 -20.23
CA HIS A 244 12.04 15.95 -20.67
C HIS A 244 13.18 15.71 -19.67
N LEU A 245 12.90 15.26 -18.45
CA LEU A 245 13.89 15.06 -17.40
C LEU A 245 14.41 13.62 -17.25
N THR A 246 13.90 12.66 -18.02
CA THR A 246 14.22 11.24 -17.81
C THR A 246 14.54 10.41 -19.05
N LEU A 247 14.62 11.02 -20.23
CA LEU A 247 15.16 10.35 -21.41
C LEU A 247 16.23 11.25 -22.01
N PRO A 248 17.53 10.87 -21.93
CA PRO A 248 18.50 11.40 -22.87
C PRO A 248 18.05 10.94 -24.24
N THR A 249 17.68 11.86 -25.11
CA THR A 249 17.55 11.60 -26.53
C THR A 249 18.94 11.34 -27.06
N THR A 250 19.26 10.09 -27.32
CA THR A 250 20.23 9.69 -28.35
C THR A 250 19.48 9.23 -29.57
#